data_870348f84c3de3f449ef81e31442e967
#
_entry.id   870348f84c3de3f449ef81e31442e967
#
_cell.length_a   1.000
_cell.length_b   1.000
_cell.length_c   1.000
_cell.angle_alpha   90.00
_cell.angle_beta   90.00
_cell.angle_gamma   90.00
#
_symmetry.space_group_name_H-M   'P 1'
#
loop_
_entity.id
_entity.type
_entity.pdbx_description
1 polymer ?
#
loop_
_entity_poly.entity_id
_entity_poly.type
_entity_poly.pdbx_seq_one_letter_code
_entity_poly.pdbx_strand_id
1 'polypeptide(L)'
;MKLEYILGAVLLALVVFGGGWVLLKAPVEEAKVSGGTPYHEIVDPSGFVNTDGITIGELVGKKVILVDFLTYSCINCQRTFPYMNAWYEKYKDQGLEIIGIHTPEFAFEKVRSNVQKALDGFGIKYPIVLDNNYATWRAYENQYWPRKYIIDIHGNIVYDHIGEGAYEETEMKIQELLAERAQVLGEKVVSDGGLAASGIIEVAIESRSPETYFGSGRNEYFANGERGIAGKQTLVVPDSLVPNALYLGGSWDIQREYAETAGESARIVYRYSAGDVYLVAESDAPVEIEVFQDGKPVGVYAGEDVVDGVVVVEESRLYKMIQNETPGEHVLEFRIKGAGVRVFAFTFG
;
A
#
# COMPACT_ATOMS: atom_id res chain seq x y z
N MET A 1 -27.65 9.31 39.88
CA MET A 1 -27.55 7.85 40.10
C MET A 1 -26.15 7.55 40.56
N LYS A 2 -26.02 6.80 41.65
CA LYS A 2 -24.81 6.75 42.49
C LYS A 2 -23.68 5.94 41.84
N LEU A 3 -22.50 6.55 41.86
CA LEU A 3 -21.21 5.92 41.57
C LEU A 3 -20.81 5.14 42.81
N GLU A 4 -20.69 3.83 42.77
CA GLU A 4 -20.16 3.01 43.87
C GLU A 4 -18.71 2.62 43.55
N TYR A 5 -17.79 3.19 44.32
CA TYR A 5 -16.40 2.75 44.39
C TYR A 5 -16.33 1.49 45.24
N ILE A 6 -15.83 0.39 44.73
CA ILE A 6 -15.49 -0.80 45.49
C ILE A 6 -13.97 -0.77 45.71
N LEU A 7 -13.56 -0.41 46.95
CA LEU A 7 -12.22 -0.64 47.48
C LEU A 7 -12.10 -2.14 47.78
N GLY A 8 -11.23 -2.84 47.03
CA GLY A 8 -10.84 -4.20 47.34
C GLY A 8 -9.86 -4.23 48.54
N ALA A 9 -10.34 -4.74 49.65
CA ALA A 9 -9.49 -4.98 50.84
C ALA A 9 -8.64 -6.25 50.61
N VAL A 10 -7.30 -6.11 50.70
CA VAL A 10 -6.37 -7.25 50.72
C VAL A 10 -6.43 -7.90 52.11
N LEU A 11 -7.02 -9.08 52.22
CA LEU A 11 -6.97 -9.93 53.39
C LEU A 11 -5.66 -10.74 53.41
N LEU A 12 -4.72 -10.36 54.25
CA LEU A 12 -3.54 -11.17 54.60
C LEU A 12 -3.96 -12.25 55.62
N ALA A 13 -4.00 -13.52 55.16
CA ALA A 13 -4.15 -14.66 56.08
C ALA A 13 -2.75 -15.13 56.50
N LEU A 14 -2.41 -14.92 57.77
CA LEU A 14 -1.20 -15.48 58.43
C LEU A 14 -1.51 -16.88 58.93
N VAL A 15 -0.90 -17.88 58.35
CA VAL A 15 -0.87 -19.25 58.88
C VAL A 15 0.55 -19.53 59.40
N VAL A 16 0.70 -19.65 60.72
CA VAL A 16 1.98 -20.00 61.37
C VAL A 16 2.00 -21.51 61.61
N PHE A 17 2.88 -22.20 60.92
CA PHE A 17 3.29 -23.57 61.27
C PHE A 17 4.83 -23.61 61.25
N GLY A 18 5.36 -23.97 62.36
CA GLY A 18 6.71 -24.47 62.67
C GLY A 18 7.87 -24.15 61.70
N GLY A 19 8.58 -23.05 61.94
CA GLY A 19 10.04 -23.03 61.64
C GLY A 19 10.49 -22.73 60.19
N GLY A 20 9.74 -22.02 59.38
CA GLY A 20 10.23 -21.55 58.09
C GLY A 20 9.27 -20.56 57.43
N TRP A 21 9.78 -19.36 57.11
CA TRP A 21 8.98 -18.37 56.35
C TRP A 21 8.97 -18.75 54.88
N VAL A 22 7.85 -19.29 54.40
CA VAL A 22 7.61 -19.44 52.98
C VAL A 22 6.76 -18.26 52.55
N LEU A 23 7.35 -17.33 51.84
CA LEU A 23 6.62 -16.28 51.14
C LEU A 23 5.91 -16.93 49.92
N LEU A 24 4.66 -17.28 50.12
CA LEU A 24 3.79 -17.62 48.97
C LEU A 24 3.57 -16.32 48.20
N LYS A 25 4.23 -16.17 47.06
CA LYS A 25 3.83 -15.18 46.06
C LYS A 25 2.38 -15.47 45.70
N ALA A 26 1.49 -14.49 45.91
CA ALA A 26 0.15 -14.52 45.37
C ALA A 26 0.28 -14.73 43.84
N PRO A 27 -0.58 -15.57 43.21
CA PRO A 27 -0.62 -15.63 41.76
C PRO A 27 -0.86 -14.21 41.25
N VAL A 28 -0.01 -13.79 40.34
CA VAL A 28 -0.25 -12.56 39.57
C VAL A 28 -1.54 -12.83 38.79
N GLU A 29 -2.61 -12.17 39.20
CA GLU A 29 -3.86 -12.20 38.44
C GLU A 29 -3.51 -11.58 37.10
N GLU A 30 -3.52 -12.42 36.04
CA GLU A 30 -3.39 -11.93 34.67
C GLU A 30 -4.50 -10.89 34.47
N ALA A 31 -4.13 -9.64 34.32
CA ALA A 31 -5.05 -8.57 34.01
C ALA A 31 -5.83 -9.02 32.76
N LYS A 32 -7.12 -9.23 32.89
CA LYS A 32 -8.02 -9.44 31.75
C LYS A 32 -7.92 -8.19 30.90
N VAL A 33 -7.14 -8.29 29.82
CA VAL A 33 -7.03 -7.26 28.80
C VAL A 33 -8.39 -7.11 28.16
N SER A 34 -8.90 -5.91 28.16
CA SER A 34 -10.16 -5.50 27.55
C SER A 34 -10.17 -5.85 26.06
N GLY A 35 -11.14 -6.64 25.65
CA GLY A 35 -11.52 -7.09 24.33
C GLY A 35 -11.03 -6.35 23.10
N GLY A 36 -9.81 -6.63 22.64
CA GLY A 36 -9.36 -6.36 21.29
C GLY A 36 -9.41 -7.64 20.46
N THR A 37 -9.38 -7.52 19.13
CA THR A 37 -9.21 -8.65 18.22
C THR A 37 -7.74 -9.10 18.29
N PRO A 38 -7.42 -10.37 18.61
CA PRO A 38 -6.06 -10.85 18.58
C PRO A 38 -5.41 -10.63 17.21
N TYR A 39 -4.10 -10.39 17.18
CA TYR A 39 -3.36 -10.29 15.94
C TYR A 39 -3.41 -11.60 15.14
N HIS A 40 -3.21 -11.49 13.84
CA HIS A 40 -2.93 -12.64 12.97
C HIS A 40 -1.44 -12.71 12.70
N GLU A 41 -0.87 -13.93 12.69
CA GLU A 41 0.55 -14.13 12.41
C GLU A 41 0.85 -13.99 10.90
N ILE A 42 2.12 -13.71 10.57
CA ILE A 42 2.62 -13.82 9.20
C ILE A 42 2.57 -15.28 8.77
N VAL A 43 1.90 -15.56 7.64
CA VAL A 43 1.64 -16.93 7.17
C VAL A 43 2.38 -17.18 5.86
N ASP A 44 3.14 -18.26 5.80
CA ASP A 44 3.81 -18.79 4.59
C ASP A 44 4.48 -17.71 3.71
N PRO A 45 5.41 -16.91 4.27
CA PRO A 45 6.07 -15.85 3.51
C PRO A 45 6.94 -16.43 2.39
N SER A 46 6.90 -15.82 1.20
CA SER A 46 7.72 -16.22 0.05
C SER A 46 9.17 -15.70 0.16
N GLY A 47 9.45 -14.84 1.12
CA GLY A 47 10.75 -14.25 1.39
C GLY A 47 10.63 -12.93 2.14
N PHE A 48 11.77 -12.27 2.29
CA PHE A 48 11.89 -11.02 3.05
C PHE A 48 12.79 -10.01 2.34
N VAL A 49 12.58 -8.73 2.61
CA VAL A 49 13.46 -7.61 2.24
C VAL A 49 13.71 -6.77 3.49
N ASN A 50 14.92 -6.23 3.65
CA ASN A 50 15.40 -5.49 4.83
C ASN A 50 15.45 -6.30 6.14
N THR A 51 15.22 -7.59 6.10
CA THR A 51 15.35 -8.52 7.24
C THR A 51 15.61 -9.94 6.74
N ASP A 52 16.18 -10.80 7.59
CA ASP A 52 16.34 -12.23 7.32
C ASP A 52 15.10 -13.05 7.72
N GLY A 53 14.20 -12.45 8.51
CA GLY A 53 12.96 -13.03 9.00
C GLY A 53 12.36 -12.19 10.10
N ILE A 54 11.04 -12.25 10.27
CA ILE A 54 10.29 -11.56 11.32
C ILE A 54 8.97 -12.28 11.56
N THR A 55 8.51 -12.32 12.81
CA THR A 55 7.18 -12.80 13.19
C THR A 55 6.51 -11.77 14.10
N ILE A 56 5.19 -11.70 14.10
CA ILE A 56 4.46 -10.79 14.99
C ILE A 56 4.57 -11.30 16.43
N GLY A 57 4.46 -12.61 16.64
CA GLY A 57 4.51 -13.22 17.97
C GLY A 57 5.80 -12.95 18.75
N GLU A 58 6.95 -12.84 18.09
CA GLU A 58 8.23 -12.51 18.76
C GLU A 58 8.32 -11.03 19.21
N LEU A 59 7.48 -10.16 18.65
CA LEU A 59 7.44 -8.73 18.96
C LEU A 59 6.39 -8.38 20.03
N VAL A 60 5.34 -9.19 20.15
CA VAL A 60 4.30 -9.00 21.17
C VAL A 60 4.90 -9.04 22.56
N GLY A 61 4.46 -8.14 23.43
CA GLY A 61 5.04 -7.93 24.77
C GLY A 61 6.31 -7.08 24.79
N LYS A 62 6.79 -6.61 23.62
CA LYS A 62 8.01 -5.81 23.48
C LYS A 62 7.82 -4.54 22.66
N LYS A 63 7.02 -4.61 21.61
CA LYS A 63 6.86 -3.56 20.60
C LYS A 63 5.38 -3.21 20.39
N VAL A 64 5.12 -1.99 19.94
CA VAL A 64 3.93 -1.64 19.19
C VAL A 64 4.22 -1.99 17.72
N ILE A 65 3.29 -2.65 17.04
CA ILE A 65 3.54 -3.16 15.70
C ILE A 65 2.54 -2.53 14.73
N LEU A 66 3.05 -1.90 13.66
CA LEU A 66 2.24 -1.44 12.55
C LEU A 66 2.43 -2.40 11.37
N VAL A 67 1.36 -3.08 10.97
CA VAL A 67 1.31 -3.94 9.78
C VAL A 67 0.68 -3.16 8.65
N ASP A 68 1.39 -3.01 7.53
CA ASP A 68 0.93 -2.30 6.34
C ASP A 68 0.90 -3.23 5.12
N PHE A 69 -0.29 -3.45 4.57
CA PHE A 69 -0.45 -4.19 3.32
C PHE A 69 -0.21 -3.25 2.15
N LEU A 70 0.79 -3.57 1.34
CA LEU A 70 1.26 -2.72 0.25
C LEU A 70 1.57 -3.52 -1.01
N THR A 71 1.58 -2.82 -2.15
CA THR A 71 2.31 -3.24 -3.34
C THR A 71 3.00 -2.01 -3.96
N TYR A 72 4.16 -2.22 -4.61
CA TYR A 72 5.01 -1.08 -4.97
C TYR A 72 4.51 -0.29 -6.18
N SER A 73 3.66 -0.85 -7.05
CA SER A 73 3.10 -0.15 -8.20
C SER A 73 1.75 0.53 -7.91
N CYS A 74 1.22 0.40 -6.69
CA CYS A 74 -0.01 1.08 -6.27
C CYS A 74 0.29 2.54 -5.86
N ILE A 75 -0.33 3.52 -6.54
CA ILE A 75 -0.12 4.94 -6.25
C ILE A 75 -0.50 5.32 -4.82
N ASN A 76 -1.61 4.77 -4.29
CA ASN A 76 -2.06 5.05 -2.93
C ASN A 76 -1.06 4.53 -1.88
N CYS A 77 -0.37 3.41 -2.18
CA CYS A 77 0.74 2.92 -1.35
C CYS A 77 1.94 3.86 -1.44
N GLN A 78 2.32 4.29 -2.67
CA GLN A 78 3.45 5.20 -2.86
C GLN A 78 3.26 6.52 -2.12
N ARG A 79 2.05 7.09 -2.11
CA ARG A 79 1.70 8.29 -1.33
C ARG A 79 1.78 8.08 0.19
N THR A 80 1.63 6.83 0.65
CA THR A 80 1.74 6.47 2.06
C THR A 80 3.20 6.32 2.54
N PHE A 81 4.13 5.92 1.66
CA PHE A 81 5.52 5.61 2.04
C PHE A 81 6.28 6.75 2.74
N PRO A 82 6.16 8.02 2.36
CA PRO A 82 6.83 9.10 3.10
C PRO A 82 6.44 9.17 4.58
N TYR A 83 5.16 8.94 4.89
CA TYR A 83 4.66 8.92 6.26
C TYR A 83 5.18 7.71 7.03
N MET A 84 5.14 6.51 6.42
CA MET A 84 5.69 5.29 7.01
C MET A 84 7.17 5.41 7.31
N ASN A 85 7.95 5.99 6.39
CA ASN A 85 9.37 6.24 6.58
C ASN A 85 9.61 7.21 7.75
N ALA A 86 8.84 8.31 7.84
CA ALA A 86 8.96 9.29 8.92
C ALA A 86 8.62 8.68 10.27
N TRP A 87 7.55 7.89 10.36
CA TRP A 87 7.18 7.19 11.61
C TRP A 87 8.22 6.16 12.01
N TYR A 88 8.72 5.35 11.07
CA TYR A 88 9.75 4.36 11.35
C TYR A 88 11.01 5.03 11.89
N GLU A 89 11.51 6.08 11.23
CA GLU A 89 12.71 6.79 11.65
C GLU A 89 12.56 7.41 13.04
N LYS A 90 11.42 8.01 13.33
CA LYS A 90 11.18 8.68 14.62
C LYS A 90 10.94 7.70 15.77
N TYR A 91 10.20 6.61 15.54
CA TYR A 91 9.64 5.79 16.62
C TYR A 91 10.25 4.40 16.77
N LYS A 92 11.10 3.91 15.84
CA LYS A 92 11.74 2.59 15.92
C LYS A 92 12.49 2.36 17.24
N ASP A 93 13.25 3.37 17.69
CA ASP A 93 14.03 3.32 18.94
C ASP A 93 13.15 3.54 20.19
N GLN A 94 11.91 3.97 20.02
CA GLN A 94 10.92 4.12 21.10
C GLN A 94 10.04 2.88 21.24
N GLY A 95 10.23 1.88 20.38
CA GLY A 95 9.53 0.61 20.47
C GLY A 95 8.46 0.38 19.41
N LEU A 96 8.38 1.19 18.34
CA LEU A 96 7.60 0.88 17.15
C LEU A 96 8.35 -0.14 16.28
N GLU A 97 7.64 -1.12 15.73
CA GLU A 97 8.07 -1.90 14.59
C GLU A 97 7.06 -1.71 13.45
N ILE A 98 7.55 -1.48 12.25
CA ILE A 98 6.71 -1.45 11.04
C ILE A 98 7.04 -2.68 10.21
N ILE A 99 6.01 -3.42 9.81
CA ILE A 99 6.13 -4.59 8.96
C ILE A 99 5.28 -4.35 7.72
N GLY A 100 5.91 -4.18 6.57
CA GLY A 100 5.19 -4.15 5.30
C GLY A 100 4.90 -5.56 4.80
N ILE A 101 3.66 -5.84 4.47
CA ILE A 101 3.23 -7.08 3.81
C ILE A 101 3.05 -6.75 2.33
N HIS A 102 4.08 -7.04 1.55
CA HIS A 102 4.03 -6.83 0.11
C HIS A 102 3.26 -7.97 -0.54
N THR A 103 2.00 -7.73 -0.87
CA THR A 103 1.11 -8.67 -1.55
C THR A 103 0.94 -8.21 -3.00
N PRO A 104 1.40 -8.98 -3.99
CA PRO A 104 1.47 -8.56 -5.38
C PRO A 104 0.08 -8.44 -6.02
N GLU A 105 -0.19 -7.37 -6.75
CA GLU A 105 -1.35 -7.25 -7.61
C GLU A 105 -1.11 -7.90 -8.98
N PHE A 106 0.12 -7.75 -9.51
CA PHE A 106 0.54 -8.27 -10.81
C PHE A 106 1.70 -9.26 -10.68
N ALA A 107 1.90 -10.07 -11.72
CA ALA A 107 2.92 -11.13 -11.71
C ALA A 107 4.36 -10.59 -11.53
N PHE A 108 4.69 -9.43 -12.12
CA PHE A 108 6.01 -8.82 -12.01
C PHE A 108 6.37 -8.38 -10.57
N GLU A 109 5.37 -8.12 -9.74
CA GLU A 109 5.54 -7.76 -8.33
C GLU A 109 5.94 -8.95 -7.45
N LYS A 110 5.84 -10.19 -7.95
CA LYS A 110 6.34 -11.40 -7.27
C LYS A 110 7.86 -11.53 -7.35
N VAL A 111 8.49 -10.78 -8.26
CA VAL A 111 9.93 -10.83 -8.50
C VAL A 111 10.66 -10.03 -7.44
N ARG A 112 11.37 -10.72 -6.54
CA ARG A 112 12.06 -10.10 -5.40
C ARG A 112 12.99 -8.93 -5.79
N SER A 113 13.70 -9.02 -6.94
CA SER A 113 14.58 -7.95 -7.39
C SER A 113 13.82 -6.68 -7.77
N ASN A 114 12.61 -6.80 -8.35
CA ASN A 114 11.76 -5.65 -8.68
C ASN A 114 11.28 -4.97 -7.40
N VAL A 115 10.82 -5.78 -6.43
CA VAL A 115 10.41 -5.28 -5.10
C VAL A 115 11.57 -4.56 -4.42
N GLN A 116 12.76 -5.20 -4.34
CA GLN A 116 13.95 -4.59 -3.71
C GLN A 116 14.29 -3.24 -4.36
N LYS A 117 14.35 -3.20 -5.70
CA LYS A 117 14.66 -1.97 -6.45
C LYS A 117 13.67 -0.84 -6.16
N ALA A 118 12.38 -1.16 -6.15
CA ALA A 118 11.33 -0.19 -5.85
C ALA A 118 11.43 0.33 -4.41
N LEU A 119 11.60 -0.56 -3.43
CA LEU A 119 11.73 -0.19 -2.01
C LEU A 119 12.97 0.66 -1.75
N ASP A 120 14.10 0.37 -2.42
CA ASP A 120 15.31 1.18 -2.34
C ASP A 120 15.06 2.59 -2.91
N GLY A 121 14.35 2.69 -4.03
CA GLY A 121 13.95 3.96 -4.64
C GLY A 121 13.04 4.80 -3.75
N PHE A 122 12.13 4.18 -3.01
CA PHE A 122 11.26 4.85 -2.04
C PHE A 122 11.91 5.09 -0.66
N GLY A 123 13.15 4.64 -0.46
CA GLY A 123 13.89 4.80 0.80
C GLY A 123 13.35 3.98 1.96
N ILE A 124 12.61 2.91 1.68
CA ILE A 124 12.00 2.04 2.70
C ILE A 124 13.08 1.21 3.40
N LYS A 125 13.14 1.29 4.75
CA LYS A 125 14.13 0.62 5.59
C LYS A 125 13.53 -0.39 6.57
N TYR A 126 12.23 -0.32 6.81
CA TYR A 126 11.54 -1.27 7.69
C TYR A 126 11.40 -2.65 7.02
N PRO A 127 11.23 -3.73 7.81
CA PRO A 127 11.04 -5.09 7.33
C PRO A 127 9.88 -5.21 6.35
N ILE A 128 10.11 -5.93 5.24
CA ILE A 128 9.09 -6.27 4.25
C ILE A 128 8.99 -7.78 4.11
N VAL A 129 7.78 -8.29 4.20
CA VAL A 129 7.40 -9.68 3.97
C VAL A 129 6.85 -9.82 2.56
N LEU A 130 7.36 -10.76 1.77
CA LEU A 130 6.83 -11.08 0.45
C LEU A 130 5.68 -12.09 0.59
N ASP A 131 4.46 -11.65 0.42
CA ASP A 131 3.22 -12.45 0.53
C ASP A 131 2.71 -12.88 -0.86
N ASN A 132 3.62 -13.46 -1.71
CA ASN A 132 3.32 -13.81 -3.10
C ASN A 132 2.15 -14.77 -3.26
N ASN A 133 1.83 -15.53 -2.22
CA ASN A 133 0.73 -16.50 -2.18
C ASN A 133 -0.53 -15.97 -1.51
N TYR A 134 -0.56 -14.70 -1.09
CA TYR A 134 -1.68 -14.08 -0.38
C TYR A 134 -2.05 -14.80 0.93
N ALA A 135 -1.10 -15.46 1.58
CA ALA A 135 -1.38 -16.24 2.78
C ALA A 135 -1.65 -15.35 3.99
N THR A 136 -0.80 -14.35 4.21
CA THR A 136 -0.99 -13.33 5.25
C THR A 136 -2.17 -12.41 4.93
N TRP A 137 -2.32 -12.02 3.66
CA TRP A 137 -3.48 -11.27 3.16
C TRP A 137 -4.80 -11.92 3.54
N ARG A 138 -4.93 -13.23 3.30
CA ARG A 138 -6.14 -13.99 3.67
C ARG A 138 -6.32 -14.13 5.17
N ALA A 139 -5.22 -14.29 5.93
CA ALA A 139 -5.30 -14.38 7.40
C ALA A 139 -5.86 -13.10 8.02
N TYR A 140 -5.54 -11.94 7.45
CA TYR A 140 -6.07 -10.63 7.85
C TYR A 140 -7.42 -10.29 7.19
N GLU A 141 -7.98 -11.17 6.38
CA GLU A 141 -9.20 -10.93 5.58
C GLU A 141 -9.09 -9.60 4.78
N ASN A 142 -7.87 -9.30 4.31
CA ASN A 142 -7.60 -8.04 3.63
C ASN A 142 -8.19 -8.03 2.21
N GLN A 143 -8.56 -6.83 1.71
CA GLN A 143 -9.13 -6.61 0.39
C GLN A 143 -8.64 -5.31 -0.27
N TYR A 144 -7.71 -4.57 0.36
CA TYR A 144 -7.34 -3.23 -0.06
C TYR A 144 -5.83 -2.98 0.03
N TRP A 145 -5.32 -2.19 -0.90
CA TRP A 145 -4.01 -1.56 -0.83
C TRP A 145 -4.15 -0.03 -0.84
N PRO A 146 -3.46 0.70 0.06
CA PRO A 146 -2.87 0.19 1.30
C PRO A 146 -3.94 -0.14 2.35
N ARG A 147 -3.58 -0.93 3.36
CA ARG A 147 -4.35 -1.08 4.59
C ARG A 147 -3.43 -1.25 5.78
N LYS A 148 -3.66 -0.48 6.84
CA LYS A 148 -2.82 -0.44 8.03
C LYS A 148 -3.55 -1.01 9.22
N TYR A 149 -2.85 -1.83 10.01
CA TYR A 149 -3.30 -2.32 11.30
C TYR A 149 -2.28 -1.95 12.36
N ILE A 150 -2.70 -1.51 13.56
CA ILE A 150 -1.78 -1.34 14.67
C ILE A 150 -2.12 -2.34 15.77
N ILE A 151 -1.09 -3.06 16.21
CA ILE A 151 -1.15 -4.08 17.25
C ILE A 151 -0.49 -3.50 18.50
N ASP A 152 -1.19 -3.53 19.62
CA ASP A 152 -0.73 -3.06 20.91
C ASP A 152 0.32 -3.99 21.53
N ILE A 153 0.90 -3.57 22.69
CA ILE A 153 1.88 -4.36 23.45
C ILE A 153 1.33 -5.71 23.91
N HIS A 154 0.01 -5.86 24.01
CA HIS A 154 -0.67 -7.08 24.45
C HIS A 154 -1.02 -8.04 23.32
N GLY A 155 -0.77 -7.64 22.06
CA GLY A 155 -1.05 -8.46 20.88
C GLY A 155 -2.49 -8.30 20.34
N ASN A 156 -3.16 -7.19 20.60
CA ASN A 156 -4.47 -6.92 20.05
C ASN A 156 -4.40 -5.91 18.91
N ILE A 157 -5.16 -6.14 17.85
CA ILE A 157 -5.41 -5.15 16.81
C ILE A 157 -6.34 -4.09 17.41
N VAL A 158 -5.83 -2.86 17.53
CA VAL A 158 -6.54 -1.73 18.18
C VAL A 158 -6.77 -0.55 17.23
N TYR A 159 -6.28 -0.67 16.00
CA TYR A 159 -6.49 0.30 14.93
C TYR A 159 -6.47 -0.40 13.57
N ASP A 160 -7.35 0.03 12.67
CA ASP A 160 -7.49 -0.45 11.30
C ASP A 160 -7.87 0.74 10.41
N HIS A 161 -7.06 0.99 9.35
CA HIS A 161 -7.34 2.04 8.38
C HIS A 161 -7.22 1.50 6.95
N ILE A 162 -8.28 1.66 6.16
CA ILE A 162 -8.36 1.26 4.76
C ILE A 162 -7.99 2.43 3.87
N GLY A 163 -7.06 2.20 2.95
CA GLY A 163 -6.63 3.19 1.98
C GLY A 163 -5.54 4.14 2.49
N GLU A 164 -5.25 5.15 1.69
CA GLU A 164 -4.36 6.27 2.06
C GLU A 164 -5.08 7.28 2.97
N GLY A 165 -4.35 8.27 3.52
CA GLY A 165 -4.92 9.28 4.42
C GLY A 165 -4.93 8.88 5.89
N ALA A 166 -5.66 9.66 6.72
CA ALA A 166 -5.71 9.56 8.18
C ALA A 166 -4.31 9.52 8.85
N TYR A 167 -3.34 10.22 8.27
CA TYR A 167 -1.93 10.12 8.70
C TYR A 167 -1.73 10.70 10.10
N GLU A 168 -2.32 11.86 10.40
CA GLU A 168 -2.23 12.47 11.73
C GLU A 168 -2.90 11.57 12.79
N GLU A 169 -4.09 11.05 12.50
CA GLU A 169 -4.81 10.14 13.40
C GLU A 169 -4.00 8.85 13.67
N THR A 170 -3.41 8.27 12.61
CA THR A 170 -2.55 7.08 12.72
C THR A 170 -1.33 7.38 13.59
N GLU A 171 -0.67 8.52 13.39
CA GLU A 171 0.51 8.89 14.17
C GLU A 171 0.17 9.17 15.64
N MET A 172 -0.96 9.84 15.92
CA MET A 172 -1.44 10.02 17.29
C MET A 172 -1.71 8.68 17.97
N LYS A 173 -2.28 7.71 17.26
CA LYS A 173 -2.49 6.35 17.79
C LYS A 173 -1.18 5.63 18.07
N ILE A 174 -0.17 5.77 17.21
CA ILE A 174 1.18 5.24 17.45
C ILE A 174 1.75 5.83 18.76
N GLN A 175 1.67 7.16 18.95
CA GLN A 175 2.19 7.83 20.16
C GLN A 175 1.47 7.37 21.42
N GLU A 176 0.14 7.24 21.38
CA GLU A 176 -0.69 6.71 22.49
C GLU A 176 -0.20 5.32 22.92
N LEU A 177 -0.05 4.41 21.96
CA LEU A 177 0.35 3.02 22.24
C LEU A 177 1.81 2.90 22.67
N LEU A 178 2.70 3.75 22.18
CA LEU A 178 4.10 3.81 22.64
C LEU A 178 4.18 4.29 24.09
N ALA A 179 3.32 5.24 24.50
CA ALA A 179 3.24 5.67 25.89
C ALA A 179 2.70 4.55 26.80
N GLU A 180 1.68 3.81 26.36
CA GLU A 180 1.17 2.62 27.06
C GLU A 180 2.26 1.55 27.20
N ARG A 181 2.97 1.23 26.10
CA ARG A 181 4.09 0.28 26.08
C ARG A 181 5.15 0.66 27.11
N ALA A 182 5.56 1.93 27.14
CA ALA A 182 6.57 2.40 28.09
C ALA A 182 6.11 2.21 29.54
N GLN A 183 4.83 2.47 29.85
CA GLN A 183 4.26 2.24 31.19
C GLN A 183 4.27 0.75 31.57
N VAL A 184 3.85 -0.13 30.65
CA VAL A 184 3.82 -1.59 30.87
C VAL A 184 5.23 -2.13 31.14
N LEU A 185 6.24 -1.63 30.42
CA LEU A 185 7.63 -2.08 30.56
C LEU A 185 8.42 -1.35 31.65
N GLY A 186 7.84 -0.34 32.31
CA GLY A 186 8.53 0.49 33.31
C GLY A 186 9.60 1.39 32.68
N GLU A 187 9.49 1.71 31.40
CA GLU A 187 10.37 2.60 30.66
C GLU A 187 9.90 4.07 30.79
N LYS A 188 10.78 5.01 30.45
CA LYS A 188 10.37 6.41 30.36
C LYS A 188 9.62 6.67 29.07
N VAL A 189 8.47 7.33 29.19
CA VAL A 189 7.77 7.83 28.01
C VAL A 189 8.63 8.91 27.34
N VAL A 190 8.96 8.70 26.07
CA VAL A 190 9.67 9.68 25.25
C VAL A 190 8.63 10.33 24.36
N SER A 191 8.28 11.57 24.63
CA SER A 191 7.39 12.37 23.78
C SER A 191 7.97 13.77 23.63
N ASP A 192 8.19 14.18 22.39
CA ASP A 192 8.53 15.57 22.05
C ASP A 192 7.30 16.40 21.64
N GLY A 193 6.10 15.75 21.64
CA GLY A 193 4.82 16.37 21.32
C GLY A 193 4.64 16.74 19.86
N GLY A 194 5.62 16.48 18.98
CA GLY A 194 5.56 16.78 17.56
C GLY A 194 5.11 15.57 16.73
N LEU A 195 4.60 15.84 15.52
CA LEU A 195 4.33 14.82 14.52
C LEU A 195 5.57 14.63 13.62
N ALA A 196 5.95 13.37 13.34
CA ALA A 196 7.06 13.04 12.44
C ALA A 196 6.79 13.50 11.03
N ALA A 197 5.52 13.42 10.63
CA ALA A 197 5.06 13.69 9.28
C ALA A 197 4.60 15.15 9.07
N SER A 198 4.80 16.06 10.03
CA SER A 198 4.27 17.44 9.98
C SER A 198 4.75 18.30 8.79
N GLY A 199 5.80 17.88 8.09
CA GLY A 199 6.32 18.55 6.88
C GLY A 199 5.90 17.91 5.57
N ILE A 200 5.15 16.80 5.61
CA ILE A 200 4.70 16.08 4.42
C ILE A 200 3.36 16.68 3.98
N ILE A 201 3.29 17.12 2.72
CA ILE A 201 2.08 17.68 2.15
C ILE A 201 1.18 16.53 1.72
N GLU A 202 -0.01 16.44 2.32
CA GLU A 202 -1.02 15.49 1.90
C GLU A 202 -1.58 15.90 0.53
N VAL A 203 -1.56 14.97 -0.41
CA VAL A 203 -2.07 15.20 -1.77
C VAL A 203 -3.59 15.06 -1.73
N ALA A 204 -4.32 16.13 -2.07
CA ALA A 204 -5.76 16.07 -2.24
C ALA A 204 -6.08 15.22 -3.50
N ILE A 205 -6.88 14.17 -3.33
CA ILE A 205 -7.29 13.31 -4.42
C ILE A 205 -8.63 13.78 -4.93
N GLU A 206 -8.65 14.29 -6.16
CA GLU A 206 -9.87 14.75 -6.84
C GLU A 206 -10.06 13.99 -8.16
N SER A 207 -10.04 12.65 -8.10
CA SER A 207 -10.33 11.82 -9.27
C SER A 207 -11.79 11.38 -9.29
N ARG A 208 -12.40 11.45 -10.50
CA ARG A 208 -13.72 10.87 -10.81
C ARG A 208 -13.62 9.69 -11.76
N SER A 209 -12.44 9.44 -12.31
CA SER A 209 -12.20 8.29 -13.15
C SER A 209 -11.85 7.08 -12.30
N PRO A 210 -12.48 5.93 -12.56
CA PRO A 210 -12.16 4.69 -11.85
C PRO A 210 -10.81 4.14 -12.31
N GLU A 211 -10.15 3.40 -11.44
CA GLU A 211 -9.03 2.56 -11.84
C GLU A 211 -9.46 1.65 -13.00
N THR A 212 -8.62 1.56 -14.04
CA THR A 212 -9.02 0.94 -15.31
C THR A 212 -7.98 -0.08 -15.75
N TYR A 213 -8.35 -1.34 -15.75
CA TYR A 213 -7.49 -2.47 -16.09
C TYR A 213 -7.54 -2.83 -17.56
N PHE A 214 -6.40 -3.25 -18.12
CA PHE A 214 -6.25 -3.63 -19.51
C PHE A 214 -6.43 -5.13 -19.74
N GLY A 215 -6.04 -5.95 -18.76
CA GLY A 215 -6.09 -7.41 -18.88
C GLY A 215 -7.51 -7.97 -18.81
N SER A 216 -7.74 -9.07 -19.53
CA SER A 216 -9.06 -9.71 -19.64
C SER A 216 -9.70 -10.12 -18.31
N GLY A 217 -8.90 -10.24 -17.24
CA GLY A 217 -9.43 -10.59 -15.92
C GLY A 217 -10.26 -9.50 -15.26
N ARG A 218 -10.04 -8.21 -15.65
CA ARG A 218 -10.64 -7.03 -14.99
C ARG A 218 -10.93 -5.88 -15.97
N ASN A 219 -11.07 -6.11 -17.28
CA ASN A 219 -11.20 -5.05 -18.28
C ASN A 219 -12.66 -4.62 -18.55
N GLU A 220 -13.42 -4.38 -17.49
CA GLU A 220 -14.83 -3.96 -17.58
C GLU A 220 -15.06 -2.64 -18.32
N TYR A 221 -14.06 -1.73 -18.32
CA TYR A 221 -14.11 -0.46 -19.02
C TYR A 221 -13.59 -0.51 -20.46
N PHE A 222 -13.15 -1.67 -20.95
CA PHE A 222 -12.69 -1.84 -22.34
C PHE A 222 -13.86 -1.70 -23.32
N ALA A 223 -13.81 -0.73 -24.24
CA ALA A 223 -14.98 -0.27 -24.97
C ALA A 223 -15.06 -0.70 -26.44
N ASN A 224 -13.92 -0.96 -27.10
CA ASN A 224 -13.89 -1.24 -28.54
C ASN A 224 -13.33 -2.62 -28.91
N GLY A 225 -13.34 -3.55 -27.96
CA GLY A 225 -12.95 -4.94 -28.17
C GLY A 225 -13.78 -5.90 -27.31
N GLU A 226 -13.33 -7.15 -27.22
CA GLU A 226 -14.02 -8.22 -26.52
C GLU A 226 -13.60 -8.22 -25.03
N ARG A 227 -14.52 -7.82 -24.15
CA ARG A 227 -14.29 -7.82 -22.68
C ARG A 227 -14.20 -9.24 -22.14
N GLY A 228 -13.30 -9.45 -21.18
CA GLY A 228 -13.13 -10.75 -20.52
C GLY A 228 -12.50 -11.83 -21.40
N ILE A 229 -12.10 -11.51 -22.62
CA ILE A 229 -11.55 -12.46 -23.59
C ILE A 229 -10.05 -12.18 -23.79
N ALA A 230 -9.24 -13.19 -23.52
CA ALA A 230 -7.81 -13.16 -23.82
C ALA A 230 -7.54 -13.52 -25.28
N GLY A 231 -6.45 -13.01 -25.84
CA GLY A 231 -5.98 -13.31 -27.19
C GLY A 231 -5.76 -12.06 -28.03
N LYS A 232 -5.36 -12.29 -29.30
CA LYS A 232 -5.03 -11.22 -30.22
C LYS A 232 -6.27 -10.54 -30.78
N GLN A 233 -6.29 -9.22 -30.71
CA GLN A 233 -7.33 -8.37 -31.24
C GLN A 233 -6.70 -7.25 -32.08
N THR A 234 -7.28 -6.93 -33.23
CA THR A 234 -6.92 -5.75 -34.04
C THR A 234 -8.07 -4.76 -33.96
N LEU A 235 -7.79 -3.59 -33.45
CA LEU A 235 -8.79 -2.65 -32.97
C LEU A 235 -8.65 -1.28 -33.62
N VAL A 236 -9.79 -0.58 -33.76
CA VAL A 236 -9.85 0.79 -34.26
C VAL A 236 -10.51 1.68 -33.22
N VAL A 237 -9.84 2.78 -32.89
CA VAL A 237 -10.42 3.79 -32.00
C VAL A 237 -11.54 4.52 -32.72
N PRO A 238 -12.76 4.60 -32.15
CA PRO A 238 -13.86 5.31 -32.79
C PRO A 238 -13.72 6.83 -32.69
N ASP A 239 -14.41 7.57 -33.54
CA ASP A 239 -14.41 9.05 -33.50
C ASP A 239 -15.11 9.62 -32.23
N SER A 240 -16.06 8.87 -31.66
CA SER A 240 -16.79 9.28 -30.46
C SER A 240 -16.35 8.48 -29.24
N LEU A 241 -15.93 9.19 -28.19
CA LEU A 241 -15.40 8.62 -26.96
C LEU A 241 -16.39 8.80 -25.80
N VAL A 242 -16.67 7.72 -25.10
CA VAL A 242 -17.46 7.73 -23.86
C VAL A 242 -16.52 8.01 -22.67
N PRO A 243 -16.92 8.84 -21.69
CA PRO A 243 -16.13 9.04 -20.47
C PRO A 243 -15.87 7.72 -19.72
N ASN A 244 -14.69 7.60 -19.15
CA ASN A 244 -14.26 6.43 -18.39
C ASN A 244 -14.30 5.11 -19.17
N ALA A 245 -14.05 5.17 -20.47
CA ALA A 245 -14.00 4.00 -21.34
C ALA A 245 -12.62 3.90 -22.00
N LEU A 246 -12.03 2.71 -21.94
CA LEU A 246 -10.74 2.38 -22.53
C LEU A 246 -10.89 1.98 -23.98
N TYR A 247 -10.17 2.64 -24.87
CA TYR A 247 -10.09 2.34 -26.28
C TYR A 247 -8.65 2.00 -26.68
N LEU A 248 -8.48 0.90 -27.39
CA LEU A 248 -7.21 0.47 -27.95
C LEU A 248 -7.26 0.57 -29.47
N GLY A 249 -6.15 0.99 -30.09
CA GLY A 249 -5.97 1.02 -31.53
C GLY A 249 -4.75 0.21 -31.95
N GLY A 250 -4.81 -0.42 -33.13
CA GLY A 250 -3.76 -1.32 -33.61
C GLY A 250 -3.93 -2.77 -33.14
N SER A 251 -2.86 -3.54 -33.18
CA SER A 251 -2.86 -4.95 -32.80
C SER A 251 -2.37 -5.15 -31.36
N TRP A 252 -3.17 -5.85 -30.58
CA TRP A 252 -2.91 -6.13 -29.17
C TRP A 252 -3.05 -7.62 -28.89
N ASP A 253 -2.24 -8.16 -28.00
CA ASP A 253 -2.40 -9.48 -27.39
C ASP A 253 -2.87 -9.29 -25.94
N ILE A 254 -4.15 -9.54 -25.70
CA ILE A 254 -4.76 -9.33 -24.38
C ILE A 254 -4.55 -10.59 -23.55
N GLN A 255 -3.86 -10.45 -22.44
CA GLN A 255 -3.63 -11.49 -21.46
C GLN A 255 -4.55 -11.30 -20.23
N ARG A 256 -4.44 -12.17 -19.24
CA ARG A 256 -5.29 -12.08 -18.05
C ARG A 256 -5.07 -10.79 -17.26
N GLU A 257 -3.80 -10.35 -17.09
CA GLU A 257 -3.42 -9.21 -16.25
C GLU A 257 -3.11 -7.94 -17.06
N TYR A 258 -2.78 -8.05 -18.34
CA TYR A 258 -2.32 -6.94 -19.19
C TYR A 258 -2.78 -7.05 -20.63
N ALA A 259 -2.59 -5.98 -21.37
CA ALA A 259 -2.62 -5.99 -22.83
C ALA A 259 -1.21 -5.67 -23.35
N GLU A 260 -0.70 -6.47 -24.30
CA GLU A 260 0.62 -6.29 -24.92
C GLU A 260 0.49 -5.78 -26.35
N THR A 261 1.33 -4.80 -26.73
CA THR A 261 1.37 -4.33 -28.12
C THR A 261 1.96 -5.41 -29.02
N ALA A 262 1.23 -5.75 -30.10
CA ALA A 262 1.56 -6.86 -31.00
C ALA A 262 1.85 -6.42 -32.45
N GLY A 263 1.96 -5.11 -32.72
CA GLY A 263 2.19 -4.54 -34.04
C GLY A 263 3.24 -3.43 -34.03
N GLU A 264 3.54 -2.87 -35.22
CA GLU A 264 4.52 -1.78 -35.36
C GLU A 264 4.06 -0.47 -34.73
N SER A 265 2.75 -0.29 -34.52
CA SER A 265 2.16 0.86 -33.86
C SER A 265 0.90 0.47 -33.11
N ALA A 266 0.72 1.10 -31.94
CA ALA A 266 -0.47 0.93 -31.13
C ALA A 266 -0.90 2.28 -30.53
N ARG A 267 -2.18 2.36 -30.13
CA ARG A 267 -2.75 3.54 -29.49
C ARG A 267 -3.56 3.13 -28.28
N ILE A 268 -3.50 3.96 -27.23
CA ILE A 268 -4.39 3.90 -26.08
C ILE A 268 -5.09 5.24 -26.01
N VAL A 269 -6.42 5.24 -25.91
CA VAL A 269 -7.22 6.46 -25.80
C VAL A 269 -8.19 6.32 -24.62
N TYR A 270 -8.28 7.35 -23.80
CA TYR A 270 -9.14 7.36 -22.64
C TYR A 270 -9.65 8.78 -22.33
N ARG A 271 -10.96 8.95 -22.15
CA ARG A 271 -11.54 10.21 -21.68
C ARG A 271 -11.72 10.15 -20.19
N TYR A 272 -10.92 10.92 -19.45
CA TYR A 272 -10.81 10.85 -18.00
C TYR A 272 -11.21 12.18 -17.32
N SER A 273 -11.41 12.12 -16.00
CA SER A 273 -11.62 13.28 -15.13
C SER A 273 -10.77 13.11 -13.87
N ALA A 274 -9.61 13.79 -13.86
CA ALA A 274 -8.63 13.75 -12.76
C ALA A 274 -7.60 14.88 -12.92
N GLY A 275 -6.76 15.07 -11.90
CA GLY A 275 -5.55 15.89 -11.95
C GLY A 275 -4.38 15.12 -12.55
N ASP A 276 -4.10 13.97 -12.00
CA ASP A 276 -2.97 13.13 -12.39
C ASP A 276 -3.43 11.85 -13.11
N VAL A 277 -2.60 11.36 -14.05
CA VAL A 277 -2.76 10.07 -14.71
C VAL A 277 -1.50 9.24 -14.56
N TYR A 278 -1.67 8.02 -14.07
CA TYR A 278 -0.61 7.04 -13.91
C TYR A 278 -0.88 5.81 -14.74
N LEU A 279 0.19 5.17 -15.24
CA LEU A 279 0.13 3.93 -16.01
C LEU A 279 1.05 2.89 -15.35
N VAL A 280 0.51 1.73 -15.01
CA VAL A 280 1.31 0.56 -14.69
C VAL A 280 1.67 -0.16 -15.97
N ALA A 281 2.97 -0.24 -16.26
CA ALA A 281 3.49 -0.82 -17.50
C ALA A 281 4.85 -1.49 -17.30
N GLU A 282 5.21 -2.37 -18.25
CA GLU A 282 6.55 -2.95 -18.37
C GLU A 282 6.90 -3.22 -19.83
N SER A 283 8.20 -3.37 -20.12
CA SER A 283 8.71 -3.87 -21.39
C SER A 283 10.07 -4.56 -21.19
N ASP A 284 10.34 -5.61 -21.98
CA ASP A 284 11.62 -6.33 -21.95
C ASP A 284 12.78 -5.53 -22.60
N ALA A 285 12.45 -4.51 -23.37
CA ALA A 285 13.37 -3.56 -23.98
C ALA A 285 12.77 -2.15 -23.96
N PRO A 286 13.58 -1.09 -23.97
CA PRO A 286 13.07 0.28 -23.95
C PRO A 286 12.13 0.56 -25.13
N VAL A 287 10.91 1.00 -24.87
CA VAL A 287 9.93 1.41 -25.88
C VAL A 287 9.39 2.80 -25.56
N GLU A 288 9.38 3.64 -26.59
CA GLU A 288 8.88 5.01 -26.48
C GLU A 288 7.36 5.07 -26.63
N ILE A 289 6.73 5.84 -25.74
CA ILE A 289 5.32 6.19 -25.78
C ILE A 289 5.20 7.71 -25.88
N GLU A 290 4.66 8.21 -26.97
CA GLU A 290 4.31 9.62 -27.14
C GLU A 290 3.01 9.92 -26.37
N VAL A 291 3.01 10.98 -25.56
CA VAL A 291 1.89 11.36 -24.68
C VAL A 291 1.20 12.61 -25.21
N PHE A 292 -0.11 12.49 -25.41
CA PHE A 292 -0.97 13.58 -25.88
C PHE A 292 -2.13 13.80 -24.91
N GLN A 293 -2.53 15.06 -24.76
CA GLN A 293 -3.75 15.47 -24.06
C GLN A 293 -4.54 16.40 -24.95
N ASP A 294 -5.84 16.15 -25.11
CA ASP A 294 -6.77 16.94 -25.92
C ASP A 294 -6.29 17.17 -27.38
N GLY A 295 -5.71 16.10 -27.96
CA GLY A 295 -5.20 16.09 -29.33
C GLY A 295 -3.89 16.84 -29.54
N LYS A 296 -3.22 17.30 -28.49
CA LYS A 296 -1.93 18.00 -28.53
C LYS A 296 -0.88 17.25 -27.73
N PRO A 297 0.43 17.35 -28.08
CA PRO A 297 1.47 16.86 -27.17
C PRO A 297 1.29 17.42 -25.76
N VAL A 298 1.52 16.58 -24.75
CA VAL A 298 1.19 16.87 -23.34
C VAL A 298 1.83 18.17 -22.80
N GLY A 299 3.01 18.54 -23.27
CA GLY A 299 3.66 19.83 -22.98
C GLY A 299 3.86 20.06 -21.48
N VAL A 300 3.31 21.18 -20.98
CA VAL A 300 3.46 21.58 -19.56
C VAL A 300 2.73 20.69 -18.58
N TYR A 301 1.83 19.84 -19.06
CA TYR A 301 1.08 18.86 -18.24
C TYR A 301 1.77 17.49 -18.18
N ALA A 302 3.02 17.40 -18.65
CA ALA A 302 3.82 16.17 -18.57
C ALA A 302 4.02 15.75 -17.11
N GLY A 303 3.75 14.47 -16.82
CA GLY A 303 4.15 13.87 -15.56
C GLY A 303 5.66 13.73 -15.45
N GLU A 304 6.17 13.41 -14.28
CA GLU A 304 7.61 13.36 -14.00
C GLU A 304 8.39 12.34 -14.86
N ASP A 305 7.72 11.30 -15.36
CA ASP A 305 8.33 10.29 -16.23
C ASP A 305 8.34 10.68 -17.72
N VAL A 306 7.69 11.79 -18.09
CA VAL A 306 7.54 12.21 -19.49
C VAL A 306 8.52 13.34 -19.81
N VAL A 307 9.48 13.07 -20.67
CA VAL A 307 10.48 14.04 -21.11
C VAL A 307 10.23 14.39 -22.59
N ASP A 308 10.10 15.68 -22.90
CA ASP A 308 9.81 16.17 -24.26
C ASP A 308 8.59 15.51 -24.92
N GLY A 309 7.57 15.17 -24.10
CA GLY A 309 6.33 14.55 -24.55
C GLY A 309 6.41 13.04 -24.76
N VAL A 310 7.50 12.39 -24.36
CA VAL A 310 7.74 10.95 -24.51
C VAL A 310 8.08 10.33 -23.16
N VAL A 311 7.53 9.15 -22.88
CA VAL A 311 7.98 8.28 -21.80
C VAL A 311 8.68 7.05 -22.39
N VAL A 312 9.75 6.60 -21.76
CA VAL A 312 10.42 5.32 -22.09
C VAL A 312 10.00 4.27 -21.08
N VAL A 313 9.30 3.26 -21.56
CA VAL A 313 8.92 2.09 -20.73
C VAL A 313 10.00 1.01 -20.89
N GLU A 314 10.68 0.69 -19.78
CA GLU A 314 11.73 -0.33 -19.72
C GLU A 314 11.74 -1.12 -18.40
N GLU A 315 10.93 -0.68 -17.43
CA GLU A 315 10.85 -1.28 -16.09
C GLU A 315 9.41 -1.62 -15.73
N SER A 316 9.23 -2.64 -14.88
CA SER A 316 7.94 -3.03 -14.34
C SER A 316 7.55 -2.12 -13.18
N ARG A 317 6.84 -1.02 -13.44
CA ARG A 317 6.46 -0.04 -12.43
C ARG A 317 5.28 0.85 -12.82
N LEU A 318 4.91 1.70 -11.88
CA LEU A 318 4.00 2.83 -12.14
C LEU A 318 4.78 3.98 -12.78
N TYR A 319 4.22 4.57 -13.82
CA TYR A 319 4.71 5.75 -14.52
C TYR A 319 3.73 6.90 -14.36
N LYS A 320 4.20 8.08 -13.99
CA LYS A 320 3.39 9.30 -13.94
C LYS A 320 3.36 9.94 -15.32
N MET A 321 2.22 9.84 -15.99
CA MET A 321 2.07 10.24 -17.41
C MET A 321 1.62 11.69 -17.57
N ILE A 322 0.70 12.14 -16.72
CA ILE A 322 0.10 13.48 -16.78
C ILE A 322 0.01 14.05 -15.37
N GLN A 323 0.24 15.36 -15.27
CA GLN A 323 0.03 16.16 -14.07
C GLN A 323 -0.59 17.51 -14.44
N ASN A 324 -1.90 17.67 -14.21
CA ASN A 324 -2.58 18.93 -14.38
C ASN A 324 -2.53 19.75 -13.10
N GLU A 325 -2.49 21.08 -13.21
CA GLU A 325 -2.55 21.97 -12.04
C GLU A 325 -3.90 21.89 -11.31
N THR A 326 -4.97 21.63 -12.05
CA THR A 326 -6.32 21.47 -11.53
C THR A 326 -6.98 20.25 -12.17
N PRO A 327 -7.73 19.45 -11.40
CA PRO A 327 -8.50 18.34 -11.93
C PRO A 327 -9.51 18.80 -12.99
N GLY A 328 -9.60 18.04 -14.06
CA GLY A 328 -10.47 18.35 -15.18
C GLY A 328 -10.83 17.14 -16.03
N GLU A 329 -11.76 17.34 -16.97
CA GLU A 329 -12.10 16.34 -17.97
C GLU A 329 -11.24 16.55 -19.21
N HIS A 330 -10.50 15.51 -19.62
CA HIS A 330 -9.57 15.53 -20.73
C HIS A 330 -9.62 14.24 -21.54
N VAL A 331 -9.05 14.26 -22.74
CA VAL A 331 -8.81 13.08 -23.56
C VAL A 331 -7.31 12.80 -23.59
N LEU A 332 -6.92 11.68 -23.00
CA LEU A 332 -5.59 11.10 -23.09
C LEU A 332 -5.44 10.32 -24.39
N GLU A 333 -4.31 10.44 -25.07
CA GLU A 333 -3.89 9.54 -26.15
C GLU A 333 -2.41 9.19 -25.97
N PHE A 334 -2.12 7.90 -25.92
CA PHE A 334 -0.76 7.36 -26.01
C PHE A 334 -0.53 6.76 -27.39
N ARG A 335 0.60 7.08 -28.01
CA ARG A 335 1.04 6.49 -29.27
C ARG A 335 2.31 5.71 -29.04
N ILE A 336 2.26 4.42 -29.25
CA ILE A 336 3.32 3.46 -28.97
C ILE A 336 3.92 3.01 -30.29
N LYS A 337 5.23 3.12 -30.43
CA LYS A 337 5.97 2.64 -31.61
C LYS A 337 6.70 1.35 -31.27
N GLY A 338 6.21 0.24 -31.80
CA GLY A 338 6.75 -1.09 -31.57
C GLY A 338 5.85 -2.02 -30.77
N ALA A 339 6.28 -3.27 -30.71
CA ALA A 339 5.62 -4.33 -29.97
C ALA A 339 6.33 -4.58 -28.63
N GLY A 340 5.67 -5.29 -27.71
CA GLY A 340 6.25 -5.77 -26.46
C GLY A 340 6.05 -4.89 -25.25
N VAL A 341 5.32 -3.77 -25.36
CA VAL A 341 4.86 -3.03 -24.17
C VAL A 341 3.65 -3.73 -23.59
N ARG A 342 3.74 -4.09 -22.31
CA ARG A 342 2.65 -4.63 -21.51
C ARG A 342 2.08 -3.52 -20.64
N VAL A 343 0.80 -3.26 -20.77
CA VAL A 343 0.07 -2.27 -19.99
C VAL A 343 -0.96 -2.96 -19.09
N PHE A 344 -0.98 -2.61 -17.81
CA PHE A 344 -1.74 -3.32 -16.77
C PHE A 344 -2.95 -2.51 -16.30
N ALA A 345 -2.71 -1.29 -15.83
CA ALA A 345 -3.76 -0.45 -15.29
C ALA A 345 -3.48 1.04 -15.48
N PHE A 346 -4.55 1.82 -15.64
CA PHE A 346 -4.55 3.25 -15.32
C PHE A 346 -5.01 3.45 -13.89
N THR A 347 -4.33 4.38 -13.21
CA THR A 347 -4.76 4.95 -11.93
C THR A 347 -4.79 6.47 -12.05
N PHE A 348 -5.73 7.10 -11.35
CA PHE A 348 -6.00 8.53 -11.45
C PHE A 348 -5.89 9.19 -10.06
N GLY A 349 -5.42 10.46 -10.02
CA GLY A 349 -5.23 11.22 -8.80
C GLY A 349 -5.61 12.68 -8.91
#